data_46f59cd68ed6c175cd7e69fab28624c4
#
_entry.id   46f59cd68ed6c175cd7e69fab28624c4
#
_cell.length_a   1.000
_cell.length_b   1.000
_cell.length_c   1.000
_cell.angle_alpha   90.00
_cell.angle_beta   90.00
_cell.angle_gamma   90.00
#
_symmetry.space_group_name_H-M   'P 1'
#
loop_
_entity.id
_entity.type
_entity.pdbx_description
1 polymer ?
#
loop_
_entity_poly.entity_id
_entity_poly.type
_entity_poly.pdbx_seq_one_letter_code
_entity_poly.pdbx_strand_id
1 'polypeptide(L)'
;PMVGSEKTGYSNASDHLLENAYYFLTPSRNTQFQLSARFSSFIQGLGALAVSLQPEEHDFITASISHVPHIIAAELVHLVRRSDHNNGMLKQLAAGGFKDITRIASSSPVMWEQICMNNSENIKEILTNMVSDLNEVIRKLDEKNGSYINEYFRTAGEYRNSVPDHSIGLFNKVHKLYVDIPDEPGTIATAASQLAFNNISIKNIGIVHNREFEEGVLEIILYDEESCAKAAAVLRERNYTVHLR
;
A
#
# COMPACT_ATOMS: atom_id res chain seq x y z
N PRO A 1 -10.03 7.86 9.15
CA PRO A 1 -9.51 6.63 8.53
C PRO A 1 -8.79 6.94 7.21
N MET A 2 -7.79 6.13 6.88
CA MET A 2 -7.15 6.18 5.56
C MET A 2 -7.67 5.02 4.73
N VAL A 3 -8.90 5.15 4.26
CA VAL A 3 -9.63 4.11 3.54
C VAL A 3 -10.46 4.72 2.41
N GLY A 4 -10.90 3.90 1.49
CA GLY A 4 -11.72 4.29 0.37
C GLY A 4 -10.97 4.25 -0.95
N SER A 5 -11.59 4.84 -1.95
CA SER A 5 -11.05 4.94 -3.30
C SER A 5 -11.31 6.34 -3.86
N GLU A 6 -10.77 6.61 -5.04
CA GLU A 6 -11.05 7.83 -5.81
C GLU A 6 -12.51 7.96 -6.27
N LYS A 7 -13.33 6.89 -6.12
CA LYS A 7 -14.75 6.89 -6.48
C LYS A 7 -15.59 7.56 -5.39
N THR A 8 -16.63 8.26 -5.78
CA THR A 8 -17.53 9.00 -4.89
C THR A 8 -18.95 8.43 -4.92
N GLY A 9 -19.73 8.73 -3.88
CA GLY A 9 -21.14 8.42 -3.76
C GLY A 9 -21.45 7.10 -3.06
N TYR A 10 -22.70 7.00 -2.60
CA TYR A 10 -23.18 5.87 -1.79
C TYR A 10 -23.08 4.50 -2.50
N SER A 11 -23.21 4.49 -3.82
CA SER A 11 -23.06 3.27 -4.64
C SER A 11 -21.67 2.61 -4.54
N ASN A 12 -20.68 3.35 -4.04
CA ASN A 12 -19.30 2.84 -3.82
C ASN A 12 -19.00 2.59 -2.33
N ALA A 13 -20.01 2.67 -1.46
CA ALA A 13 -19.85 2.31 -0.05
C ALA A 13 -19.76 0.80 0.13
N SER A 14 -19.02 0.36 1.15
CA SER A 14 -18.90 -1.04 1.55
C SER A 14 -18.97 -1.12 3.07
N ASP A 15 -19.64 -2.12 3.60
CA ASP A 15 -19.73 -2.43 5.02
C ASP A 15 -18.39 -2.92 5.60
N HIS A 16 -17.50 -3.45 4.75
CA HIS A 16 -16.16 -3.90 5.13
C HIS A 16 -15.07 -2.84 4.95
N LEU A 17 -15.44 -1.60 4.64
CA LEU A 17 -14.48 -0.55 4.29
C LEU A 17 -13.45 -0.26 5.40
N LEU A 18 -13.84 -0.41 6.66
CA LEU A 18 -12.99 -0.15 7.81
C LEU A 18 -12.20 -1.37 8.28
N GLU A 19 -12.50 -2.57 7.80
CA GLU A 19 -11.82 -3.79 8.24
C GLU A 19 -10.32 -3.74 7.95
N ASN A 20 -9.52 -3.94 8.98
CA ASN A 20 -8.05 -3.88 8.95
C ASN A 20 -7.46 -2.54 8.48
N ALA A 21 -8.28 -1.49 8.38
CA ALA A 21 -7.81 -0.16 8.01
C ALA A 21 -7.34 0.63 9.24
N TYR A 22 -6.32 1.45 9.07
CA TYR A 22 -5.89 2.37 10.12
C TYR A 22 -6.92 3.47 10.33
N TYR A 23 -7.29 3.68 11.59
CA TYR A 23 -8.15 4.77 12.02
C TYR A 23 -7.39 5.63 13.02
N PHE A 24 -6.94 6.80 12.59
CA PHE A 24 -6.20 7.72 13.44
C PHE A 24 -7.13 8.49 14.36
N LEU A 25 -6.81 8.51 15.64
CA LEU A 25 -7.46 9.28 16.67
C LEU A 25 -6.52 10.41 17.08
N THR A 26 -6.97 11.64 16.91
CA THR A 26 -6.22 12.84 17.29
C THR A 26 -6.99 13.62 18.35
N PRO A 27 -7.00 13.13 19.61
CA PRO A 27 -7.77 13.77 20.67
C PRO A 27 -7.22 15.18 20.97
N SER A 28 -8.13 16.13 21.13
CA SER A 28 -7.75 17.47 21.58
C SER A 28 -7.21 17.44 23.01
N ARG A 29 -6.47 18.49 23.41
CA ARG A 29 -5.91 18.63 24.78
C ARG A 29 -6.97 18.56 25.87
N ASN A 30 -8.23 18.90 25.55
CA ASN A 30 -9.34 18.89 26.50
C ASN A 30 -10.14 17.59 26.48
N THR A 31 -9.77 16.62 25.65
CA THR A 31 -10.47 15.34 25.54
C THR A 31 -10.12 14.47 26.74
N GLN A 32 -11.13 14.03 27.50
CA GLN A 32 -10.92 13.12 28.61
C GLN A 32 -10.39 11.77 28.11
N PHE A 33 -9.39 11.22 28.78
CA PHE A 33 -8.78 9.92 28.44
C PHE A 33 -9.82 8.80 28.30
N GLN A 34 -10.79 8.73 29.21
CA GLN A 34 -11.85 7.71 29.19
C GLN A 34 -12.69 7.79 27.91
N LEU A 35 -12.96 9.00 27.40
CA LEU A 35 -13.71 9.18 26.15
C LEU A 35 -12.92 8.68 24.95
N SER A 36 -11.63 9.02 24.88
CA SER A 36 -10.73 8.52 23.82
C SER A 36 -10.63 6.99 23.85
N ALA A 37 -10.48 6.40 25.03
CA ALA A 37 -10.40 4.94 25.18
C ALA A 37 -11.71 4.24 24.74
N ARG A 38 -12.88 4.78 25.12
CA ARG A 38 -14.19 4.24 24.68
C ARG A 38 -14.37 4.35 23.17
N PHE A 39 -13.97 5.48 22.57
CA PHE A 39 -14.07 5.67 21.14
C PHE A 39 -13.10 4.75 20.40
N SER A 40 -11.88 4.56 20.91
CA SER A 40 -10.92 3.58 20.37
C SER A 40 -11.53 2.16 20.37
N SER A 41 -12.13 1.73 21.47
CA SER A 41 -12.79 0.41 21.55
C SER A 41 -13.95 0.29 20.57
N PHE A 42 -14.72 1.36 20.35
CA PHE A 42 -15.79 1.38 19.35
C PHE A 42 -15.24 1.18 17.94
N ILE A 43 -14.19 1.91 17.58
CA ILE A 43 -13.52 1.80 16.28
C ILE A 43 -12.94 0.40 16.04
N GLN A 44 -12.34 -0.20 17.07
CA GLN A 44 -11.87 -1.58 17.02
C GLN A 44 -13.01 -2.58 16.82
N GLY A 45 -14.16 -2.32 17.44
CA GLY A 45 -15.38 -3.11 17.25
C GLY A 45 -15.93 -3.08 15.82
N LEU A 46 -15.57 -2.06 15.02
CA LEU A 46 -15.86 -1.97 13.58
C LEU A 46 -14.81 -2.69 12.71
N GLY A 47 -13.85 -3.39 13.32
CA GLY A 47 -12.80 -4.10 12.60
C GLY A 47 -11.60 -3.22 12.19
N ALA A 48 -11.56 -1.94 12.56
CA ALA A 48 -10.47 -1.04 12.23
C ALA A 48 -9.33 -1.08 13.26
N LEU A 49 -8.15 -0.65 12.83
CA LEU A 49 -6.95 -0.53 13.65
C LEU A 49 -6.85 0.90 14.18
N ALA A 50 -7.30 1.10 15.43
CA ALA A 50 -7.25 2.42 16.06
C ALA A 50 -5.82 2.76 16.49
N VAL A 51 -5.31 3.90 16.01
CA VAL A 51 -3.98 4.44 16.36
C VAL A 51 -4.16 5.85 16.90
N SER A 52 -3.65 6.12 18.10
CA SER A 52 -3.70 7.47 18.69
C SER A 52 -2.42 8.22 18.38
N LEU A 53 -2.56 9.43 17.82
CA LEU A 53 -1.47 10.32 17.44
C LEU A 53 -1.72 11.74 17.98
N GLN A 54 -0.66 12.52 18.13
CA GLN A 54 -0.82 13.97 18.27
C GLN A 54 -1.25 14.57 16.91
N PRO A 55 -2.05 15.65 16.90
CA PRO A 55 -2.49 16.29 15.65
C PRO A 55 -1.33 16.61 14.69
N GLU A 56 -0.24 17.15 15.24
CA GLU A 56 0.94 17.54 14.48
C GLU A 56 1.63 16.34 13.82
N GLU A 57 1.71 15.20 14.54
CA GLU A 57 2.24 13.95 13.97
C GLU A 57 1.33 13.40 12.85
N HIS A 58 0.01 13.41 13.09
CA HIS A 58 -0.97 13.01 12.09
C HIS A 58 -0.82 13.82 10.80
N ASP A 59 -0.72 15.15 10.94
CA ASP A 59 -0.65 16.05 9.80
C ASP A 59 0.65 15.88 9.01
N PHE A 60 1.78 15.68 9.68
CA PHE A 60 3.06 15.37 9.04
C PHE A 60 3.03 13.98 8.35
N ILE A 61 2.53 12.96 9.03
CA ILE A 61 2.42 11.60 8.45
C ILE A 61 1.54 11.63 7.20
N THR A 62 0.34 12.22 7.28
CA THR A 62 -0.58 12.26 6.15
C THR A 62 -0.04 13.10 4.99
N ALA A 63 0.69 14.19 5.28
CA ALA A 63 1.40 14.94 4.24
C ALA A 63 2.40 14.06 3.51
N SER A 64 3.21 13.28 4.26
CA SER A 64 4.30 12.47 3.71
C SER A 64 3.82 11.28 2.88
N ILE A 65 2.84 10.52 3.37
CA ILE A 65 2.43 9.25 2.76
C ILE A 65 1.15 9.32 1.91
N SER A 66 0.46 10.46 1.93
CA SER A 66 -0.78 10.65 1.17
C SER A 66 -0.78 11.93 0.34
N HIS A 67 -0.61 13.11 0.96
CA HIS A 67 -0.85 14.37 0.26
C HIS A 67 0.21 14.67 -0.80
N VAL A 68 1.49 14.56 -0.45
CA VAL A 68 2.60 14.76 -1.40
C VAL A 68 2.58 13.72 -2.51
N PRO A 69 2.40 12.40 -2.26
CA PRO A 69 2.22 11.43 -3.32
C PRO A 69 1.13 11.77 -4.34
N HIS A 70 -0.03 12.31 -3.90
CA HIS A 70 -1.07 12.73 -4.83
C HIS A 70 -0.67 13.95 -5.67
N ILE A 71 0.02 14.91 -5.07
CA ILE A 71 0.54 16.08 -5.79
C ILE A 71 1.57 15.63 -6.84
N ILE A 72 2.48 14.72 -6.49
CA ILE A 72 3.47 14.19 -7.42
C ILE A 72 2.81 13.39 -8.56
N ALA A 73 1.81 12.57 -8.24
CA ALA A 73 1.04 11.85 -9.27
C ALA A 73 0.36 12.83 -10.25
N ALA A 74 -0.25 13.90 -9.75
CA ALA A 74 -0.84 14.95 -10.57
C ALA A 74 0.22 15.69 -11.41
N GLU A 75 1.39 16.01 -10.83
CA GLU A 75 2.46 16.69 -11.55
C GLU A 75 3.09 15.81 -12.64
N LEU A 76 3.23 14.51 -12.43
CA LEU A 76 3.64 13.57 -13.48
C LEU A 76 2.67 13.58 -14.67
N VAL A 77 1.35 13.64 -14.42
CA VAL A 77 0.34 13.77 -15.49
C VAL A 77 0.49 15.11 -16.20
N HIS A 78 0.67 16.22 -15.46
CA HIS A 78 0.89 17.54 -16.04
C HIS A 78 2.17 17.61 -16.87
N LEU A 79 3.26 16.99 -16.41
CA LEU A 79 4.52 16.91 -17.13
C LEU A 79 4.33 16.22 -18.49
N VAL A 80 3.73 15.04 -18.49
CA VAL A 80 3.46 14.30 -19.73
C VAL A 80 2.54 15.11 -20.63
N ARG A 81 1.47 15.70 -20.11
CA ARG A 81 0.53 16.55 -20.87
C ARG A 81 1.22 17.75 -21.53
N ARG A 82 2.14 18.42 -20.82
CA ARG A 82 2.90 19.57 -21.36
C ARG A 82 3.92 19.15 -22.42
N SER A 83 4.47 17.95 -22.30
CA SER A 83 5.50 17.41 -23.20
C SER A 83 4.93 16.65 -24.39
N ASP A 84 3.64 16.35 -24.42
CA ASP A 84 2.97 15.57 -25.47
C ASP A 84 2.65 16.45 -26.67
N HIS A 85 3.71 16.81 -27.41
CA HIS A 85 3.60 17.67 -28.59
C HIS A 85 3.25 16.85 -29.85
N ASN A 86 2.31 17.36 -30.63
CA ASN A 86 2.01 17.04 -32.04
C ASN A 86 1.31 15.71 -32.39
N ASN A 87 1.43 14.60 -31.66
CA ASN A 87 0.83 13.32 -32.08
C ASN A 87 0.14 12.55 -30.96
N GLY A 88 0.12 13.05 -29.72
CA GLY A 88 -0.42 12.31 -28.58
C GLY A 88 0.36 11.01 -28.28
N MET A 89 1.60 10.91 -28.72
CA MET A 89 2.40 9.68 -28.57
C MET A 89 2.69 9.34 -27.12
N LEU A 90 3.00 10.34 -26.28
CA LEU A 90 3.26 10.07 -24.85
C LEU A 90 2.03 9.50 -24.17
N LYS A 91 0.85 10.06 -24.47
CA LYS A 91 -0.45 9.54 -23.99
C LYS A 91 -0.73 8.13 -24.53
N GLN A 92 -0.45 7.89 -25.80
CA GLN A 92 -0.69 6.60 -26.44
C GLN A 92 0.23 5.49 -25.92
N LEU A 93 1.49 5.83 -25.65
CA LEU A 93 2.51 4.90 -25.18
C LEU A 93 2.58 4.80 -23.63
N ALA A 94 1.75 5.54 -22.91
CA ALA A 94 1.68 5.46 -21.45
C ALA A 94 1.29 4.04 -21.01
N ALA A 95 2.28 3.29 -20.54
CA ALA A 95 2.15 1.89 -20.14
C ALA A 95 1.75 1.73 -18.65
N GLY A 96 1.67 0.49 -18.18
CA GLY A 96 1.19 0.13 -16.85
C GLY A 96 1.83 0.93 -15.72
N GLY A 97 3.16 1.00 -15.66
CA GLY A 97 3.86 1.72 -14.58
C GLY A 97 3.46 3.19 -14.45
N PHE A 98 3.29 3.92 -15.57
CA PHE A 98 2.80 5.30 -15.52
C PHE A 98 1.35 5.37 -15.02
N LYS A 99 0.47 4.48 -15.51
CA LYS A 99 -0.93 4.41 -15.09
C LYS A 99 -1.08 4.08 -13.62
N ASP A 100 -0.27 3.16 -13.11
CA ASP A 100 -0.30 2.74 -11.71
C ASP A 100 0.11 3.87 -10.77
N ILE A 101 1.23 4.54 -11.05
CA ILE A 101 1.72 5.67 -10.24
C ILE A 101 0.75 6.86 -10.29
N THR A 102 0.15 7.13 -11.45
CA THR A 102 -0.72 8.29 -11.65
C THR A 102 -2.19 8.01 -11.40
N ARG A 103 -2.60 6.79 -11.03
CA ARG A 103 -4.00 6.42 -10.78
C ARG A 103 -4.70 7.37 -9.81
N ILE A 104 -4.02 7.76 -8.75
CA ILE A 104 -4.54 8.64 -7.70
C ILE A 104 -4.71 10.11 -8.15
N ALA A 105 -4.13 10.51 -9.28
CA ALA A 105 -4.30 11.86 -9.85
C ALA A 105 -5.74 12.13 -10.32
N SER A 106 -6.59 11.10 -10.44
CA SER A 106 -8.01 11.23 -10.85
C SER A 106 -8.96 11.50 -9.67
N SER A 107 -8.46 11.88 -8.52
CA SER A 107 -9.24 12.17 -7.33
C SER A 107 -10.00 13.51 -7.44
N SER A 108 -10.98 13.73 -6.53
CA SER A 108 -11.82 14.93 -6.51
C SER A 108 -11.02 16.22 -6.31
N PRO A 109 -11.08 17.20 -7.26
CA PRO A 109 -10.33 18.45 -7.11
C PRO A 109 -10.75 19.27 -5.90
N VAL A 110 -12.05 19.30 -5.57
CA VAL A 110 -12.59 20.06 -4.44
C VAL A 110 -12.05 19.50 -3.11
N MET A 111 -12.03 18.19 -2.98
CA MET A 111 -11.48 17.54 -1.79
C MET A 111 -9.98 17.82 -1.65
N TRP A 112 -9.22 17.74 -2.73
CA TRP A 112 -7.77 17.97 -2.72
C TRP A 112 -7.39 19.42 -2.50
N GLU A 113 -8.18 20.38 -2.98
CA GLU A 113 -8.03 21.78 -2.62
C GLU A 113 -8.09 21.96 -1.09
N GLN A 114 -9.13 21.42 -0.45
CA GLN A 114 -9.31 21.53 1.00
C GLN A 114 -8.16 20.83 1.76
N ILE A 115 -7.76 19.63 1.35
CA ILE A 115 -6.64 18.90 1.96
C ILE A 115 -5.35 19.72 1.89
N CYS A 116 -5.01 20.22 0.71
CA CYS A 116 -3.78 21.00 0.51
C CYS A 116 -3.78 22.31 1.30
N MET A 117 -4.92 23.00 1.37
CA MET A 117 -5.01 24.25 2.11
C MET A 117 -4.93 24.04 3.63
N ASN A 118 -5.52 22.95 4.15
CA ASN A 118 -5.49 22.69 5.59
C ASN A 118 -4.15 22.13 6.10
N ASN A 119 -3.31 21.54 5.24
CA ASN A 119 -2.01 20.98 5.61
C ASN A 119 -0.84 21.57 4.80
N SER A 120 -0.99 22.84 4.41
CA SER A 120 -0.08 23.49 3.45
C SER A 120 1.37 23.57 3.92
N GLU A 121 1.63 23.79 5.20
CA GLU A 121 3.00 23.98 5.70
C GLU A 121 3.80 22.67 5.65
N ASN A 122 3.24 21.54 6.13
CA ASN A 122 3.90 20.26 6.03
C ASN A 122 4.11 19.84 4.55
N ILE A 123 3.10 20.06 3.71
CA ILE A 123 3.21 19.76 2.26
C ILE A 123 4.33 20.57 1.62
N LYS A 124 4.42 21.88 1.90
CA LYS A 124 5.48 22.76 1.38
C LYS A 124 6.86 22.30 1.82
N GLU A 125 7.03 21.98 3.11
CA GLU A 125 8.30 21.50 3.63
C GLU A 125 8.76 20.24 2.89
N ILE A 126 7.90 19.23 2.78
CA ILE A 126 8.23 17.96 2.13
C ILE A 126 8.52 18.16 0.64
N LEU A 127 7.73 18.98 -0.06
CA LEU A 127 7.97 19.30 -1.47
C LEU A 127 9.28 20.05 -1.68
N THR A 128 9.64 20.96 -0.76
CA THR A 128 10.91 21.68 -0.82
C THR A 128 12.10 20.73 -0.69
N ASN A 129 12.03 19.81 0.26
CA ASN A 129 13.05 18.78 0.43
C ASN A 129 13.15 17.89 -0.81
N MET A 130 12.01 17.46 -1.38
CA MET A 130 11.99 16.66 -2.62
C MET A 130 12.63 17.40 -3.81
N VAL A 131 12.36 18.70 -3.96
CA VAL A 131 12.99 19.51 -5.01
C VAL A 131 14.51 19.56 -4.82
N SER A 132 14.97 19.69 -3.59
CA SER A 132 16.41 19.64 -3.28
C SER A 132 17.02 18.29 -3.67
N ASP A 133 16.36 17.19 -3.33
CA ASP A 133 16.83 15.83 -3.67
C ASP A 133 16.85 15.60 -5.19
N LEU A 134 15.83 16.07 -5.91
CA LEU A 134 15.80 15.99 -7.37
C LEU A 134 16.90 16.82 -8.03
N ASN A 135 17.24 17.99 -7.50
CA ASN A 135 18.38 18.78 -7.97
C ASN A 135 19.70 18.05 -7.76
N GLU A 136 19.85 17.32 -6.65
CA GLU A 136 21.04 16.48 -6.42
C GLU A 136 21.11 15.35 -7.46
N VAL A 137 20.00 14.68 -7.75
CA VAL A 137 19.94 13.65 -8.81
C VAL A 137 20.35 14.24 -10.16
N ILE A 138 19.84 15.44 -10.53
CA ILE A 138 20.22 16.13 -11.77
C ILE A 138 21.72 16.37 -11.80
N ARG A 139 22.30 16.93 -10.73
CA ARG A 139 23.73 17.18 -10.61
C ARG A 139 24.55 15.89 -10.78
N LYS A 140 24.10 14.77 -10.19
CA LYS A 140 24.78 13.48 -10.31
C LYS A 140 24.68 12.87 -11.71
N LEU A 141 23.60 13.14 -12.42
CA LEU A 141 23.48 12.76 -13.84
C LEU A 141 24.44 13.56 -14.72
N ASP A 142 24.59 14.89 -14.48
CA ASP A 142 25.57 15.74 -15.18
C ASP A 142 27.01 15.24 -14.94
N GLU A 143 27.32 14.83 -13.72
CA GLU A 143 28.61 14.23 -13.33
C GLU A 143 28.82 12.81 -13.89
N LYS A 144 27.79 12.20 -14.51
CA LYS A 144 27.77 10.78 -14.96
C LYS A 144 28.13 9.81 -13.83
N ASN A 145 27.72 10.13 -12.59
CA ASN A 145 28.01 9.34 -11.38
C ASN A 145 27.07 8.13 -11.28
N GLY A 146 27.39 7.07 -12.01
CA GLY A 146 26.59 5.83 -12.03
C GLY A 146 26.51 5.14 -10.68
N SER A 147 27.55 5.24 -9.84
CA SER A 147 27.53 4.61 -8.50
C SER A 147 26.50 5.28 -7.57
N TYR A 148 26.40 6.62 -7.62
CA TYR A 148 25.35 7.32 -6.88
C TYR A 148 23.95 6.92 -7.35
N ILE A 149 23.70 6.87 -8.64
CA ILE A 149 22.41 6.50 -9.20
C ILE A 149 22.03 5.06 -8.80
N ASN A 150 22.99 4.13 -8.86
CA ASN A 150 22.76 2.76 -8.40
C ASN A 150 22.33 2.71 -6.93
N GLU A 151 23.08 3.41 -6.05
CA GLU A 151 22.81 3.47 -4.62
C GLU A 151 21.44 4.12 -4.31
N TYR A 152 21.10 5.18 -5.05
CA TYR A 152 19.81 5.87 -4.92
C TYR A 152 18.63 4.91 -5.15
N PHE A 153 18.66 4.11 -6.20
CA PHE A 153 17.60 3.14 -6.47
C PHE A 153 17.66 1.92 -5.54
N ARG A 154 18.86 1.47 -5.16
CA ARG A 154 19.02 0.34 -4.23
C ARG A 154 18.40 0.64 -2.88
N THR A 155 18.72 1.77 -2.28
CA THR A 155 18.21 2.18 -0.97
C THR A 155 16.70 2.43 -0.98
N ALA A 156 16.17 3.04 -2.05
CA ALA A 156 14.74 3.21 -2.23
C ALA A 156 14.02 1.86 -2.32
N GLY A 157 14.56 0.91 -3.09
CA GLY A 157 14.01 -0.44 -3.23
C GLY A 157 14.02 -1.20 -1.90
N GLU A 158 15.11 -1.14 -1.15
CA GLU A 158 15.21 -1.79 0.17
C GLU A 158 14.17 -1.23 1.14
N TYR A 159 14.03 0.10 1.22
CA TYR A 159 13.03 0.71 2.07
C TYR A 159 11.61 0.34 1.62
N ARG A 160 11.31 0.42 0.30
CA ARG A 160 10.00 0.04 -0.25
C ARG A 160 9.64 -1.41 0.11
N ASN A 161 10.59 -2.33 0.03
CA ASN A 161 10.39 -3.74 0.34
C ASN A 161 10.22 -4.00 1.86
N SER A 162 10.67 -3.07 2.71
CA SER A 162 10.46 -3.13 4.15
C SER A 162 9.08 -2.61 4.59
N VAL A 163 8.36 -1.88 3.71
CA VAL A 163 7.01 -1.38 4.01
C VAL A 163 6.05 -2.57 4.06
N PRO A 164 5.35 -2.80 5.19
CA PRO A 164 4.43 -3.91 5.31
C PRO A 164 3.29 -3.84 4.29
N ASP A 165 2.91 -4.96 3.72
CA ASP A 165 1.69 -5.05 2.93
C ASP A 165 0.47 -4.76 3.84
N HIS A 166 -0.43 -3.89 3.39
CA HIS A 166 -1.52 -3.28 4.16
C HIS A 166 -2.59 -4.24 4.73
N SER A 167 -2.43 -5.54 4.57
CA SER A 167 -3.32 -6.52 5.19
C SER A 167 -3.04 -6.80 6.66
N ILE A 168 -2.01 -6.12 7.26
CA ILE A 168 -1.49 -6.58 8.55
C ILE A 168 -1.20 -5.39 9.45
N GLY A 169 -1.99 -5.24 10.51
CA GLY A 169 -1.80 -4.21 11.52
C GLY A 169 -0.42 -4.27 12.18
N LEU A 170 0.09 -3.12 12.61
CA LEU A 170 1.42 -2.87 13.19
C LEU A 170 1.84 -3.81 14.35
N PHE A 171 0.95 -4.67 14.86
CA PHE A 171 1.17 -5.45 16.07
C PHE A 171 0.88 -6.95 15.96
N ASN A 172 0.51 -7.46 14.79
CA ASN A 172 0.28 -8.88 14.62
C ASN A 172 1.37 -9.53 13.77
N LYS A 173 2.09 -10.48 14.38
CA LYS A 173 2.98 -11.39 13.65
C LYS A 173 2.17 -12.04 12.52
N VAL A 174 2.59 -11.84 11.30
CA VAL A 174 1.89 -12.41 10.14
C VAL A 174 2.36 -13.83 9.95
N HIS A 175 1.41 -14.72 9.96
CA HIS A 175 1.66 -16.13 9.70
C HIS A 175 1.32 -16.38 8.23
N LYS A 176 2.34 -16.35 7.36
CA LYS A 176 2.16 -16.53 5.93
C LYS A 176 3.09 -17.60 5.36
N LEU A 177 2.61 -18.22 4.30
CA LEU A 177 3.38 -19.14 3.48
C LEU A 177 3.21 -18.83 2.02
N TYR A 178 4.20 -19.18 1.24
CA TYR A 178 4.20 -19.03 -0.20
C TYR A 178 4.22 -20.41 -0.84
N VAL A 179 3.40 -20.61 -1.87
CA VAL A 179 3.24 -21.89 -2.55
C VAL A 179 3.48 -21.68 -4.04
N ASP A 180 4.42 -22.40 -4.62
CA ASP A 180 4.61 -22.39 -6.05
C ASP A 180 3.45 -23.14 -6.71
N ILE A 181 2.77 -22.49 -7.64
CA ILE A 181 1.60 -23.03 -8.33
C ILE A 181 1.76 -22.87 -9.85
N PRO A 182 1.37 -23.88 -10.65
CA PRO A 182 1.27 -23.72 -12.09
C PRO A 182 0.14 -22.72 -12.44
N ASP A 183 0.33 -21.96 -13.50
CA ASP A 183 -0.70 -21.04 -14.02
C ASP A 183 -1.74 -21.81 -14.84
N GLU A 184 -2.57 -22.60 -14.14
CA GLU A 184 -3.61 -23.45 -14.72
C GLU A 184 -4.96 -23.19 -14.03
N PRO A 185 -6.07 -23.34 -14.78
CA PRO A 185 -7.41 -23.25 -14.20
C PRO A 185 -7.61 -24.25 -13.06
N GLY A 186 -8.07 -23.75 -11.89
CA GLY A 186 -8.40 -24.58 -10.74
C GLY A 186 -7.27 -24.76 -9.72
N THR A 187 -6.05 -24.33 -9.98
CA THR A 187 -4.90 -24.53 -9.09
C THR A 187 -5.11 -23.88 -7.73
N ILE A 188 -5.58 -22.62 -7.72
CA ILE A 188 -5.92 -21.90 -6.46
C ILE A 188 -7.03 -22.63 -5.71
N ALA A 189 -8.08 -23.04 -6.42
CA ALA A 189 -9.20 -23.76 -5.81
C ALA A 189 -8.76 -25.07 -5.19
N THR A 190 -7.86 -25.81 -5.85
CA THR A 190 -7.30 -27.07 -5.35
C THR A 190 -6.49 -26.84 -4.08
N ALA A 191 -5.58 -25.86 -4.07
CA ALA A 191 -4.80 -25.52 -2.88
C ALA A 191 -5.68 -25.10 -1.69
N ALA A 192 -6.65 -24.21 -1.91
CA ALA A 192 -7.60 -23.78 -0.89
C ALA A 192 -8.46 -24.93 -0.36
N SER A 193 -8.92 -25.83 -1.23
CA SER A 193 -9.70 -27.01 -0.83
C SER A 193 -8.91 -27.97 0.05
N GLN A 194 -7.62 -28.18 -0.23
CA GLN A 194 -6.77 -29.00 0.63
C GLN A 194 -6.67 -28.46 2.06
N LEU A 195 -6.57 -27.15 2.20
CA LEU A 195 -6.58 -26.51 3.52
C LEU A 195 -7.94 -26.63 4.20
N ALA A 196 -9.03 -26.41 3.47
CA ALA A 196 -10.39 -26.52 3.98
C ALA A 196 -10.71 -27.94 4.48
N PHE A 197 -10.33 -28.99 3.74
CA PHE A 197 -10.51 -30.39 4.14
C PHE A 197 -9.74 -30.76 5.41
N ASN A 198 -8.69 -30.01 5.73
CA ASN A 198 -7.91 -30.19 6.95
C ASN A 198 -8.31 -29.20 8.07
N ASN A 199 -9.49 -28.56 7.95
CA ASN A 199 -10.01 -27.57 8.89
C ASN A 199 -9.06 -26.38 9.16
N ILE A 200 -8.31 -25.96 8.13
CA ILE A 200 -7.41 -24.81 8.21
C ILE A 200 -8.11 -23.62 7.56
N SER A 201 -8.40 -22.59 8.36
CA SER A 201 -9.03 -21.37 7.90
C SER A 201 -8.01 -20.44 7.28
N ILE A 202 -8.28 -19.95 6.07
CA ILE A 202 -7.45 -18.98 5.36
C ILE A 202 -7.94 -17.58 5.73
N LYS A 203 -7.03 -16.71 6.19
CA LYS A 203 -7.33 -15.31 6.47
C LYS A 203 -7.33 -14.47 5.20
N ASN A 204 -6.34 -14.70 4.34
CA ASN A 204 -6.25 -14.08 3.02
C ASN A 204 -5.47 -14.99 2.07
N ILE A 205 -5.74 -14.87 0.76
CA ILE A 205 -5.08 -15.60 -0.30
C ILE A 205 -4.91 -14.68 -1.51
N GLY A 206 -3.72 -14.67 -2.09
CA GLY A 206 -3.41 -13.83 -3.24
C GLY A 206 -2.29 -14.40 -4.09
N ILE A 207 -2.21 -13.95 -5.33
CA ILE A 207 -1.09 -14.29 -6.22
C ILE A 207 -0.06 -13.17 -6.13
N VAL A 208 1.19 -13.52 -5.86
CA VAL A 208 2.33 -12.61 -5.92
C VAL A 208 3.00 -12.83 -7.27
N HIS A 209 2.91 -11.83 -8.16
CA HIS A 209 3.56 -11.91 -9.46
C HIS A 209 5.05 -11.74 -9.30
N ASN A 210 5.79 -12.81 -9.58
CA ASN A 210 7.21 -12.76 -9.87
C ASN A 210 7.42 -13.13 -11.33
N ARG A 211 7.63 -12.10 -12.17
CA ARG A 211 8.13 -12.15 -13.56
C ARG A 211 7.24 -12.88 -14.58
N GLU A 212 7.12 -12.27 -15.75
CA GLU A 212 6.59 -12.90 -16.96
C GLU A 212 7.33 -14.21 -17.23
N PHE A 213 6.55 -15.30 -17.39
CA PHE A 213 7.00 -16.67 -17.73
C PHE A 213 7.57 -17.56 -16.60
N GLU A 214 7.41 -17.21 -15.31
CA GLU A 214 7.70 -18.13 -14.21
C GLU A 214 6.41 -18.56 -13.49
N GLU A 215 6.42 -19.76 -12.87
CA GLU A 215 5.32 -20.31 -12.09
C GLU A 215 4.77 -19.28 -11.10
N GLY A 216 3.45 -19.19 -10.98
CA GLY A 216 2.81 -18.23 -10.07
C GLY A 216 3.10 -18.61 -8.62
N VAL A 217 3.30 -17.61 -7.76
CA VAL A 217 3.45 -17.82 -6.31
C VAL A 217 2.16 -17.40 -5.61
N LEU A 218 1.53 -18.36 -4.93
CA LEU A 218 0.35 -18.15 -4.12
C LEU A 218 0.77 -17.76 -2.69
N GLU A 219 0.46 -16.55 -2.26
CA GLU A 219 0.58 -16.14 -0.87
C GLU A 219 -0.68 -16.54 -0.10
N ILE A 220 -0.51 -17.26 1.00
CA ILE A 220 -1.60 -17.66 1.90
C ILE A 220 -1.29 -17.10 3.29
N ILE A 221 -2.21 -16.29 3.83
CA ILE A 221 -2.13 -15.72 5.17
C ILE A 221 -3.07 -16.48 6.09
N LEU A 222 -2.58 -16.87 7.24
CA LEU A 222 -3.28 -17.68 8.24
C LEU A 222 -3.41 -16.90 9.57
N TYR A 223 -4.24 -17.40 10.48
CA TYR A 223 -4.56 -16.69 11.71
C TYR A 223 -3.46 -16.78 12.78
N ASP A 224 -2.70 -17.89 12.80
CA ASP A 224 -1.68 -18.17 13.81
C ASP A 224 -0.54 -19.06 13.26
N GLU A 225 0.52 -19.21 14.06
CA GLU A 225 1.70 -19.97 13.71
C GLU A 225 1.43 -21.48 13.58
N GLU A 226 0.51 -22.00 14.40
CA GLU A 226 0.13 -23.43 14.37
C GLU A 226 -0.60 -23.77 13.07
N SER A 227 -1.55 -22.92 12.68
CA SER A 227 -2.27 -23.04 11.39
C SER A 227 -1.31 -22.95 10.21
N CYS A 228 -0.29 -22.07 10.29
CA CYS A 228 0.71 -21.91 9.25
C CYS A 228 1.59 -23.19 9.11
N ALA A 229 2.04 -23.73 10.22
CA ALA A 229 2.82 -24.97 10.23
C ALA A 229 2.01 -26.17 9.69
N LYS A 230 0.74 -26.29 10.10
CA LYS A 230 -0.17 -27.35 9.60
C LYS A 230 -0.44 -27.19 8.10
N ALA A 231 -0.69 -25.97 7.63
CA ALA A 231 -0.92 -25.69 6.22
C ALA A 231 0.30 -26.06 5.37
N ALA A 232 1.50 -25.70 5.82
CA ALA A 232 2.74 -26.05 5.14
C ALA A 232 2.93 -27.59 5.05
N ALA A 233 2.63 -28.31 6.12
CA ALA A 233 2.71 -29.78 6.12
C ALA A 233 1.73 -30.40 5.11
N VAL A 234 0.44 -30.01 5.17
CA VAL A 234 -0.62 -30.51 4.28
C VAL A 234 -0.29 -30.25 2.81
N LEU A 235 0.19 -29.05 2.47
CA LEU A 235 0.51 -28.72 1.08
C LEU A 235 1.76 -29.49 0.59
N ARG A 236 2.79 -29.64 1.43
CA ARG A 236 3.98 -30.45 1.09
C ARG A 236 3.65 -31.91 0.86
N GLU A 237 2.75 -32.53 1.65
CA GLU A 237 2.27 -33.89 1.44
C GLU A 237 1.56 -34.07 0.09
N ARG A 238 1.07 -32.98 -0.50
CA ARG A 238 0.41 -32.93 -1.82
C ARG A 238 1.37 -32.50 -2.93
N ASN A 239 2.67 -32.53 -2.68
CA ASN A 239 3.75 -32.18 -3.60
C ASN A 239 3.79 -30.70 -4.03
N TYR A 240 3.23 -29.80 -3.23
CA TYR A 240 3.46 -28.38 -3.43
C TYR A 240 4.82 -27.95 -2.85
N THR A 241 5.53 -27.10 -3.56
CA THR A 241 6.71 -26.41 -3.01
C THR A 241 6.23 -25.28 -2.10
N VAL A 242 6.60 -25.33 -0.82
CA VAL A 242 6.11 -24.38 0.20
C VAL A 242 7.29 -23.68 0.87
N HIS A 243 7.30 -22.35 0.82
CA HIS A 243 8.27 -21.48 1.44
C HIS A 243 7.63 -20.75 2.64
N LEU A 244 8.30 -20.81 3.81
CA LEU A 244 7.92 -20.06 5.02
C LEU A 244 8.81 -18.81 5.12
N ARG A 245 8.23 -17.67 5.41
CA ARG A 245 8.95 -16.42 5.67
C ARG A 245 8.50 -15.76 6.96
#